data_afbccf2517f4bc76db210036b5d42eb6
#
_entry.id   afbccf2517f4bc76db210036b5d42eb6
#
_cell.length_a   1.000
_cell.length_b   1.000
_cell.length_c   1.000
_cell.angle_alpha   90.00
_cell.angle_beta   90.00
_cell.angle_gamma   90.00
#
_symmetry.space_group_name_H-M   'P 1'
#
loop_
_entity.id
_entity.type
_entity.pdbx_description
1 polymer ?
#
loop_
_entity_poly.entity_id
_entity_poly.type
_entity_poly.pdbx_seq_one_letter_code
_entity_poly.pdbx_strand_id
1 'polypeptide(L)'
;MYYVSTRDASRRLTASQAIVEGLSRDGGLYLPEEIPQLTMDEIKALAALSYPERAAKLMKLYLDEFTEEELLGFSKNAYGPAKFDTPAAAPVVKLTENTYIQELWHGPTCAFKDMALQMLPYLLTASLRKTGEEKTVCILVATSGDTGKAALEGFRDVDRTKILVFYPDGGVSDMQKLQMVTQEGQNVGVCAVRGNFDDAQTGVKRIFSDETLREELAGRGYFLSSANSINWGRLLPQIVYYVSAYCDLLNAGAVEAGDRVSFCVPTGNFGNILSGFYAKKMGVPIGRLICASNENNVLTDFIKTGTYDRNRPFYQTASPSMDILISSNLERLLSLLSGSDGEVRGYMQKLSETGKYTVSDRVLQAVQAEFSCGFCTDAQGAQTIGKTFREMQYLLDTHTAVACTVLDAYRAETNDQTLTVVESTASPFKFCASVLDALGVTEHAPGTGVLAQLTAETGHPAPKPLASLAGKAVRFEQLTDKADMRAVVTEFLR
;
A
#
# COMPACT_ATOMS: atom_id res chain seq x y z
N MET A 1 -1.29 14.24 20.36
CA MET A 1 -1.97 14.00 19.07
C MET A 1 -3.16 13.10 19.29
N TYR A 2 -4.37 13.52 18.88
CA TYR A 2 -5.56 12.69 18.93
C TYR A 2 -5.98 12.23 17.54
N TYR A 3 -6.73 11.15 17.50
CA TYR A 3 -7.23 10.50 16.29
C TYR A 3 -8.75 10.37 16.36
N VAL A 4 -9.42 10.66 15.26
CA VAL A 4 -10.88 10.60 15.13
C VAL A 4 -11.30 9.71 13.96
N SER A 5 -12.55 9.25 13.95
CA SER A 5 -13.13 8.55 12.81
C SER A 5 -13.51 9.53 11.69
N THR A 6 -13.33 9.11 10.44
CA THR A 6 -13.84 9.84 9.27
C THR A 6 -15.35 10.04 9.28
N ARG A 7 -16.11 9.24 10.06
CA ARG A 7 -17.58 9.25 10.10
C ARG A 7 -18.17 9.76 11.42
N ASP A 8 -17.34 9.84 12.47
CA ASP A 8 -17.74 10.36 13.77
C ASP A 8 -16.52 10.95 14.50
N ALA A 9 -16.39 12.26 14.48
CA ALA A 9 -15.30 12.97 15.13
C ALA A 9 -15.49 13.17 16.65
N SER A 10 -16.60 12.69 17.24
CA SER A 10 -16.89 12.88 18.67
C SER A 10 -15.99 12.06 19.59
N ARG A 11 -15.50 10.89 19.10
CA ARG A 11 -14.65 9.99 19.87
C ARG A 11 -13.19 10.22 19.51
N ARG A 12 -12.43 10.72 20.47
CA ARG A 12 -10.98 10.91 20.37
C ARG A 12 -10.22 9.71 20.91
N LEU A 13 -9.26 9.24 20.17
CA LEU A 13 -8.35 8.16 20.53
C LEU A 13 -6.91 8.66 20.59
N THR A 14 -6.07 7.99 21.36
CA THR A 14 -4.62 8.14 21.23
C THR A 14 -4.13 7.38 19.99
N ALA A 15 -2.89 7.64 19.56
CA ALA A 15 -2.29 6.93 18.43
C ALA A 15 -2.26 5.41 18.66
N SER A 16 -1.86 4.98 19.86
CA SER A 16 -1.81 3.56 20.23
C SER A 16 -3.20 2.91 20.16
N GLN A 17 -4.24 3.57 20.63
CA GLN A 17 -5.61 3.06 20.55
C GLN A 17 -6.08 2.93 19.08
N ALA A 18 -5.81 3.93 18.25
CA ALA A 18 -6.20 3.91 16.84
C ALA A 18 -5.48 2.79 16.06
N ILE A 19 -4.19 2.52 16.36
CA ILE A 19 -3.42 1.43 15.74
C ILE A 19 -3.96 0.06 16.18
N VAL A 20 -4.28 -0.12 17.46
CA VAL A 20 -4.80 -1.39 17.99
C VAL A 20 -6.19 -1.68 17.44
N GLU A 21 -7.10 -0.71 17.45
CA GLU A 21 -8.45 -0.87 16.89
C GLU A 21 -8.41 -1.06 15.36
N GLY A 22 -7.53 -0.34 14.65
CA GLY A 22 -7.33 -0.42 13.21
C GLY A 22 -8.48 0.14 12.38
N LEU A 23 -9.72 -0.09 12.78
CA LEU A 23 -10.96 0.38 12.13
C LEU A 23 -11.93 0.88 13.20
N SER A 24 -12.59 2.00 12.96
CA SER A 24 -13.58 2.51 13.90
C SER A 24 -14.84 1.64 13.94
N ARG A 25 -15.53 1.63 15.08
CA ARG A 25 -16.77 0.86 15.28
C ARG A 25 -17.92 1.30 14.39
N ASP A 26 -17.89 2.55 13.93
CA ASP A 26 -18.85 3.10 12.95
C ASP A 26 -18.50 2.73 11.50
N GLY A 27 -17.43 1.95 11.31
CA GLY A 27 -16.89 1.55 10.01
C GLY A 27 -16.05 2.62 9.33
N GLY A 28 -15.84 3.78 9.97
CA GLY A 28 -14.96 4.85 9.51
C GLY A 28 -13.48 4.55 9.74
N LEU A 29 -12.62 5.32 9.11
CA LEU A 29 -11.17 5.17 9.20
C LEU A 29 -10.59 6.21 10.17
N TYR A 30 -9.59 5.80 10.97
CA TYR A 30 -8.90 6.75 11.85
C TYR A 30 -7.94 7.63 11.07
N LEU A 31 -7.95 8.94 11.42
CA LEU A 31 -7.01 9.95 10.94
C LEU A 31 -6.65 10.89 12.10
N PRO A 32 -5.45 11.54 12.09
CA PRO A 32 -5.09 12.52 13.09
C PRO A 32 -5.95 13.77 12.96
N GLU A 33 -6.29 14.41 14.08
CA GLU A 33 -7.04 15.68 14.08
C GLU A 33 -6.24 16.82 13.45
N GLU A 34 -4.92 16.77 13.54
CA GLU A 34 -4.01 17.79 13.03
C GLU A 34 -2.92 17.14 12.16
N ILE A 35 -2.50 17.83 11.12
CA ILE A 35 -1.36 17.44 10.31
C ILE A 35 -0.15 18.28 10.75
N PRO A 36 0.90 17.64 11.31
CA PRO A 36 2.12 18.33 11.70
C PRO A 36 2.75 19.08 10.54
N GLN A 37 3.35 20.24 10.82
CA GLN A 37 4.02 21.05 9.80
C GLN A 37 5.54 20.87 9.89
N LEU A 38 6.20 20.90 8.74
CA LEU A 38 7.64 20.91 8.59
C LEU A 38 8.07 22.22 7.92
N THR A 39 9.03 22.87 8.50
CA THR A 39 9.73 23.99 7.85
C THR A 39 10.74 23.46 6.82
N MET A 40 11.16 24.31 5.89
CA MET A 40 12.19 23.94 4.92
C MET A 40 13.53 23.61 5.59
N ASP A 41 13.86 24.25 6.69
CA ASP A 41 15.09 23.96 7.43
C ASP A 41 15.03 22.57 8.13
N GLU A 42 13.87 22.16 8.62
CA GLU A 42 13.67 20.80 9.12
C GLU A 42 13.76 19.76 7.99
N ILE A 43 13.21 20.05 6.80
CA ILE A 43 13.35 19.18 5.63
C ILE A 43 14.82 19.03 5.23
N LYS A 44 15.59 20.12 5.19
CA LYS A 44 17.04 20.08 4.95
C LYS A 44 17.79 19.28 6.01
N ALA A 45 17.38 19.41 7.29
CA ALA A 45 17.97 18.62 8.35
C ALA A 45 17.67 17.11 8.19
N LEU A 46 16.45 16.76 7.75
CA LEU A 46 16.09 15.38 7.42
C LEU A 46 16.91 14.84 6.23
N ALA A 47 17.27 15.68 5.27
CA ALA A 47 18.06 15.25 4.11
C ALA A 47 19.45 14.68 4.51
N ALA A 48 20.03 15.15 5.60
CA ALA A 48 21.31 14.66 6.12
C ALA A 48 21.20 13.29 6.87
N LEU A 49 19.99 12.79 7.11
CA LEU A 49 19.74 11.59 7.90
C LEU A 49 19.57 10.35 7.00
N SER A 50 19.84 9.18 7.56
CA SER A 50 19.50 7.89 6.94
C SER A 50 17.99 7.68 6.91
N TYR A 51 17.49 6.77 6.05
CA TYR A 51 16.07 6.44 5.96
C TYR A 51 15.45 6.03 7.31
N PRO A 52 16.06 5.14 8.14
CA PRO A 52 15.52 4.82 9.46
C PRO A 52 15.43 6.02 10.42
N GLU A 53 16.37 6.95 10.36
CA GLU A 53 16.36 8.16 11.17
C GLU A 53 15.28 9.13 10.72
N ARG A 54 15.11 9.34 9.41
CA ARG A 54 13.98 10.10 8.83
C ARG A 54 12.65 9.51 9.28
N ALA A 55 12.50 8.18 9.18
CA ALA A 55 11.30 7.47 9.57
C ALA A 55 10.96 7.69 11.06
N ALA A 56 11.93 7.56 11.96
CA ALA A 56 11.73 7.79 13.38
C ALA A 56 11.26 9.22 13.69
N LYS A 57 11.94 10.23 13.11
CA LYS A 57 11.60 11.64 13.32
C LYS A 57 10.23 12.00 12.77
N LEU A 58 9.91 11.56 11.56
CA LEU A 58 8.60 11.84 10.93
C LEU A 58 7.45 11.15 11.67
N MET A 59 7.62 9.88 12.03
CA MET A 59 6.60 9.17 12.79
C MET A 59 6.41 9.73 14.19
N LYS A 60 7.45 10.28 14.83
CA LYS A 60 7.35 10.94 16.14
C LYS A 60 6.38 12.13 16.13
N LEU A 61 6.26 12.84 15.02
CA LEU A 61 5.31 13.95 14.90
C LEU A 61 3.85 13.51 15.05
N TYR A 62 3.55 12.26 14.68
CA TYR A 62 2.21 11.66 14.77
C TYR A 62 2.01 10.76 15.99
N LEU A 63 3.10 10.20 16.52
CA LEU A 63 3.09 9.18 17.58
C LEU A 63 3.72 9.76 18.87
N ASP A 64 3.05 10.71 19.48
CA ASP A 64 3.55 11.42 20.67
C ASP A 64 3.71 10.52 21.92
N GLU A 65 2.96 9.41 22.00
CA GLU A 65 3.09 8.40 23.06
C GLU A 65 4.36 7.54 22.97
N PHE A 66 5.04 7.56 21.81
CA PHE A 66 6.27 6.79 21.58
C PHE A 66 7.49 7.69 21.77
N THR A 67 8.56 7.15 22.37
CA THR A 67 9.82 7.89 22.44
C THR A 67 10.54 7.88 21.09
N GLU A 68 11.39 8.85 20.85
CA GLU A 68 12.22 8.88 19.61
C GLU A 68 13.15 7.66 19.56
N GLU A 69 13.64 7.19 20.71
CA GLU A 69 14.49 5.99 20.80
C GLU A 69 13.73 4.71 20.41
N GLU A 70 12.47 4.54 20.91
CA GLU A 70 11.61 3.41 20.49
C GLU A 70 11.43 3.42 18.98
N LEU A 71 11.03 4.56 18.39
CA LEU A 71 10.77 4.69 16.96
C LEU A 71 12.03 4.49 16.11
N LEU A 72 13.20 4.95 16.59
CA LEU A 72 14.47 4.71 15.91
C LEU A 72 14.86 3.22 15.93
N GLY A 73 14.67 2.56 17.08
CA GLY A 73 14.88 1.11 17.22
C GLY A 73 13.97 0.33 16.25
N PHE A 74 12.68 0.67 16.20
CA PHE A 74 11.73 0.06 15.27
C PHE A 74 12.12 0.30 13.81
N SER A 75 12.50 1.53 13.46
CA SER A 75 12.90 1.90 12.10
C SER A 75 14.15 1.18 11.64
N LYS A 76 15.18 1.04 12.50
CA LYS A 76 16.38 0.27 12.19
C LYS A 76 16.08 -1.21 11.97
N ASN A 77 15.15 -1.78 12.74
CA ASN A 77 14.74 -3.18 12.57
C ASN A 77 13.83 -3.38 11.35
N ALA A 78 12.98 -2.41 11.02
CA ALA A 78 12.08 -2.49 9.89
C ALA A 78 12.76 -2.27 8.54
N TYR A 79 13.72 -1.33 8.47
CA TYR A 79 14.35 -0.86 7.23
C TYR A 79 15.85 -1.15 7.15
N GLY A 80 16.37 -1.92 8.09
CA GLY A 80 17.79 -2.27 8.13
C GLY A 80 18.18 -3.38 7.15
N PRO A 81 19.51 -3.67 7.04
CA PRO A 81 20.09 -4.58 6.04
C PRO A 81 19.68 -6.05 6.20
N ALA A 82 19.03 -6.41 7.30
CA ALA A 82 18.43 -7.74 7.45
C ALA A 82 17.16 -7.94 6.63
N LYS A 83 16.52 -6.84 6.21
CA LYS A 83 15.24 -6.85 5.47
C LYS A 83 15.33 -6.16 4.13
N PHE A 84 16.05 -5.04 4.02
CA PHE A 84 16.20 -4.27 2.80
C PHE A 84 17.59 -4.48 2.19
N ASP A 85 17.66 -4.67 0.90
CA ASP A 85 18.91 -4.91 0.16
C ASP A 85 19.67 -3.63 -0.19
N THR A 86 19.10 -2.46 0.12
CA THR A 86 19.74 -1.16 -0.01
C THR A 86 19.59 -0.30 1.25
N PRO A 87 20.65 0.43 1.68
CA PRO A 87 20.58 1.33 2.83
C PRO A 87 19.58 2.48 2.66
N ALA A 88 19.27 2.86 1.42
CA ALA A 88 18.30 3.89 1.10
C ALA A 88 16.85 3.45 1.33
N ALA A 89 16.60 2.14 1.47
CA ALA A 89 15.29 1.48 1.57
C ALA A 89 14.32 1.81 0.41
N ALA A 90 14.26 3.04 -0.03
CA ALA A 90 13.42 3.55 -1.13
C ALA A 90 14.24 4.49 -2.03
N PRO A 91 15.26 4.02 -2.76
CA PRO A 91 16.14 4.86 -3.56
C PRO A 91 15.38 5.56 -4.70
N VAL A 92 15.84 6.77 -5.05
CA VAL A 92 15.35 7.53 -6.18
C VAL A 92 16.35 7.45 -7.33
N VAL A 93 15.93 6.91 -8.47
CA VAL A 93 16.76 6.67 -9.66
C VAL A 93 16.34 7.60 -10.78
N LYS A 94 17.29 8.29 -11.43
CA LYS A 94 17.01 9.15 -12.59
C LYS A 94 16.66 8.29 -13.80
N LEU A 95 15.50 8.52 -14.40
CA LEU A 95 15.08 7.86 -15.65
C LEU A 95 15.31 8.80 -16.86
N THR A 96 14.86 10.04 -16.75
CA THR A 96 15.09 11.09 -17.77
C THR A 96 15.47 12.39 -17.07
N GLU A 97 15.59 13.50 -17.83
CA GLU A 97 15.95 14.80 -17.25
C GLU A 97 14.95 15.27 -16.19
N ASN A 98 13.67 15.04 -16.39
CA ASN A 98 12.59 15.48 -15.50
C ASN A 98 11.75 14.34 -14.92
N THR A 99 12.19 13.07 -15.06
CA THR A 99 11.50 11.88 -14.51
C THR A 99 12.46 11.06 -13.67
N TYR A 100 12.06 10.80 -12.45
CA TYR A 100 12.75 9.92 -11.52
C TYR A 100 11.82 8.78 -11.11
N ILE A 101 12.40 7.62 -10.76
CA ILE A 101 11.67 6.47 -10.25
C ILE A 101 12.06 6.31 -8.78
N GLN A 102 11.08 6.27 -7.88
CA GLN A 102 11.32 5.83 -6.50
C GLN A 102 11.04 4.35 -6.38
N GLU A 103 12.08 3.57 -6.13
CA GLU A 103 11.99 2.11 -6.05
C GLU A 103 11.58 1.68 -4.63
N LEU A 104 10.32 1.31 -4.45
CA LEU A 104 9.74 0.94 -3.14
C LEU A 104 9.76 -0.58 -2.87
N TRP A 105 10.47 -1.36 -3.68
CA TRP A 105 10.41 -2.81 -3.69
C TRP A 105 11.68 -3.53 -3.21
N HIS A 106 12.58 -2.83 -2.54
CA HIS A 106 13.82 -3.37 -1.99
C HIS A 106 13.66 -4.18 -0.70
N GLY A 107 12.42 -4.30 -0.22
CA GLY A 107 12.09 -5.06 0.98
C GLY A 107 11.96 -6.57 0.74
N PRO A 108 11.65 -7.33 1.82
CA PRO A 108 11.70 -8.79 1.81
C PRO A 108 10.63 -9.45 0.91
N THR A 109 9.63 -8.71 0.46
CA THR A 109 8.59 -9.26 -0.42
C THR A 109 8.58 -8.65 -1.81
N CYS A 110 9.53 -7.75 -2.09
CA CYS A 110 9.72 -7.07 -3.36
C CYS A 110 8.49 -6.27 -3.82
N ALA A 111 7.82 -5.60 -2.86
CA ALA A 111 6.70 -4.69 -3.12
C ALA A 111 6.66 -3.55 -2.08
N PHE A 112 6.11 -2.38 -2.47
CA PHE A 112 6.04 -1.19 -1.61
C PHE A 112 5.31 -1.42 -0.28
N LYS A 113 4.50 -2.46 -0.21
CA LYS A 113 3.77 -2.82 1.01
C LYS A 113 4.71 -3.15 2.17
N ASP A 114 5.95 -3.53 1.88
CA ASP A 114 7.00 -3.72 2.89
C ASP A 114 7.29 -2.43 3.66
N MET A 115 7.25 -1.26 2.99
CA MET A 115 7.51 0.03 3.62
C MET A 115 6.64 0.29 4.85
N ALA A 116 5.42 -0.24 4.85
CA ALA A 116 4.50 -0.14 5.98
C ALA A 116 4.41 -1.43 6.80
N LEU A 117 4.39 -2.60 6.16
CA LEU A 117 4.14 -3.87 6.84
C LEU A 117 5.36 -4.44 7.56
N GLN A 118 6.57 -3.95 7.29
CA GLN A 118 7.73 -4.26 8.13
C GLN A 118 7.77 -3.39 9.40
N MET A 119 7.09 -2.22 9.42
CA MET A 119 7.00 -1.31 10.56
C MET A 119 5.80 -1.60 11.46
N LEU A 120 4.64 -1.92 10.86
CA LEU A 120 3.37 -2.10 11.59
C LEU A 120 3.46 -3.09 12.77
N PRO A 121 4.16 -4.23 12.70
CA PRO A 121 4.27 -5.14 13.83
C PRO A 121 4.90 -4.49 15.07
N TYR A 122 5.92 -3.66 14.90
CA TYR A 122 6.55 -2.93 16.01
C TYR A 122 5.61 -1.90 16.62
N LEU A 123 4.94 -1.13 15.77
CA LEU A 123 3.95 -0.14 16.23
C LEU A 123 2.78 -0.82 16.95
N LEU A 124 2.26 -1.92 16.40
CA LEU A 124 1.12 -2.63 16.98
C LEU A 124 1.48 -3.27 18.32
N THR A 125 2.59 -4.00 18.42
CA THR A 125 2.99 -4.66 19.68
C THR A 125 3.34 -3.65 20.77
N ALA A 126 3.96 -2.52 20.42
CA ALA A 126 4.17 -1.43 21.37
C ALA A 126 2.85 -0.77 21.78
N SER A 127 1.92 -0.58 20.86
CA SER A 127 0.58 -0.05 21.14
C SER A 127 -0.22 -0.96 22.07
N LEU A 128 -0.15 -2.29 21.90
CA LEU A 128 -0.76 -3.25 22.82
C LEU A 128 -0.25 -3.08 24.26
N ARG A 129 1.06 -2.89 24.43
CA ARG A 129 1.65 -2.61 25.76
C ARG A 129 1.18 -1.27 26.33
N LYS A 130 1.16 -0.20 25.51
CA LYS A 130 0.78 1.15 25.94
C LYS A 130 -0.71 1.26 26.30
N THR A 131 -1.57 0.45 25.65
CA THR A 131 -3.01 0.40 25.93
C THR A 131 -3.40 -0.61 27.02
N GLY A 132 -2.45 -1.40 27.54
CA GLY A 132 -2.70 -2.46 28.52
C GLY A 132 -3.51 -3.63 27.97
N GLU A 133 -3.56 -3.84 26.64
CA GLU A 133 -4.23 -4.99 26.05
C GLU A 133 -3.38 -6.25 26.22
N GLU A 134 -3.92 -7.24 26.89
CA GLU A 134 -3.21 -8.49 27.22
C GLU A 134 -3.49 -9.63 26.22
N LYS A 135 -4.56 -9.51 25.43
CA LYS A 135 -4.95 -10.55 24.47
C LYS A 135 -3.98 -10.62 23.29
N THR A 136 -3.97 -11.77 22.65
CA THR A 136 -3.27 -11.97 21.38
C THR A 136 -4.13 -11.43 20.23
N VAL A 137 -3.54 -10.59 19.39
CA VAL A 137 -4.21 -10.10 18.19
C VAL A 137 -4.14 -11.12 17.07
N CYS A 138 -5.29 -11.47 16.50
CA CYS A 138 -5.37 -12.20 15.24
C CYS A 138 -5.64 -11.24 14.10
N ILE A 139 -4.69 -11.15 13.19
CA ILE A 139 -4.74 -10.27 12.03
C ILE A 139 -5.33 -11.05 10.87
N LEU A 140 -6.48 -10.57 10.36
CA LEU A 140 -7.11 -11.13 9.18
C LEU A 140 -6.85 -10.21 7.98
N VAL A 141 -6.39 -10.82 6.88
CA VAL A 141 -6.08 -10.10 5.64
C VAL A 141 -6.78 -10.79 4.48
N ALA A 142 -7.61 -10.04 3.74
CA ALA A 142 -7.96 -10.40 2.37
C ALA A 142 -6.97 -9.72 1.42
N THR A 143 -6.46 -10.46 0.44
CA THR A 143 -5.41 -9.95 -0.45
C THR A 143 -5.63 -10.32 -1.91
N SER A 144 -5.18 -9.45 -2.81
CA SER A 144 -4.97 -9.72 -4.22
C SER A 144 -3.50 -10.11 -4.53
N GLY A 145 -2.71 -10.51 -3.51
CA GLY A 145 -1.34 -11.00 -3.63
C GLY A 145 -0.35 -10.28 -2.71
N ASP A 146 0.16 -9.13 -3.07
CA ASP A 146 1.27 -8.44 -2.41
C ASP A 146 1.02 -8.10 -0.94
N THR A 147 -0.18 -7.62 -0.60
CA THR A 147 -0.51 -7.25 0.78
C THR A 147 -0.45 -8.45 1.72
N GLY A 148 -0.98 -9.60 1.27
CA GLY A 148 -0.95 -10.83 2.05
C GLY A 148 0.46 -11.29 2.35
N LYS A 149 1.30 -11.36 1.32
CA LYS A 149 2.70 -11.78 1.51
C LYS A 149 3.47 -10.81 2.40
N ALA A 150 3.34 -9.50 2.19
CA ALA A 150 4.06 -8.51 3.01
C ALA A 150 3.61 -8.54 4.48
N ALA A 151 2.31 -8.78 4.74
CA ALA A 151 1.78 -8.93 6.08
C ALA A 151 2.29 -10.23 6.75
N LEU A 152 2.25 -11.37 6.04
CA LEU A 152 2.81 -12.63 6.52
C LEU A 152 4.28 -12.49 6.94
N GLU A 153 5.09 -11.84 6.10
CA GLU A 153 6.51 -11.64 6.37
C GLU A 153 6.75 -10.69 7.53
N GLY A 154 5.99 -9.59 7.61
CA GLY A 154 6.12 -8.61 8.68
C GLY A 154 5.74 -9.16 10.05
N PHE A 155 4.67 -9.96 10.12
CA PHE A 155 4.16 -10.53 11.37
C PHE A 155 4.72 -11.93 11.70
N ARG A 156 5.62 -12.48 10.87
CA ARG A 156 6.21 -13.79 11.11
C ARG A 156 6.89 -13.85 12.48
N ASP A 157 6.42 -14.79 13.32
CA ASP A 157 6.93 -15.07 14.67
C ASP A 157 6.98 -13.84 15.60
N VAL A 158 6.15 -12.82 15.33
CA VAL A 158 5.97 -11.67 16.22
C VAL A 158 5.13 -12.08 17.41
N ASP A 159 5.66 -11.81 18.62
CA ASP A 159 5.00 -12.17 19.89
C ASP A 159 3.59 -11.55 19.99
N ARG A 160 2.68 -12.30 20.62
CA ARG A 160 1.28 -11.90 20.82
C ARG A 160 0.52 -11.57 19.54
N THR A 161 0.96 -12.10 18.41
CA THR A 161 0.26 -11.96 17.13
C THR A 161 0.01 -13.32 16.48
N LYS A 162 -1.11 -13.44 15.79
CA LYS A 162 -1.39 -14.47 14.80
C LYS A 162 -1.85 -13.78 13.52
N ILE A 163 -1.53 -14.34 12.38
CA ILE A 163 -1.95 -13.78 11.09
C ILE A 163 -2.49 -14.86 10.18
N LEU A 164 -3.69 -14.61 9.64
CA LEU A 164 -4.34 -15.49 8.66
C LEU A 164 -4.67 -14.67 7.41
N VAL A 165 -4.17 -15.15 6.28
CA VAL A 165 -4.35 -14.51 4.98
C VAL A 165 -5.29 -15.35 4.12
N PHE A 166 -6.32 -14.69 3.58
CA PHE A 166 -7.22 -15.23 2.59
C PHE A 166 -6.91 -14.60 1.22
N TYR A 167 -6.77 -15.44 0.19
CA TYR A 167 -6.56 -14.98 -1.19
C TYR A 167 -7.49 -15.72 -2.16
N PRO A 168 -7.92 -15.10 -3.27
CA PRO A 168 -8.78 -15.76 -4.25
C PRO A 168 -8.02 -16.85 -5.01
N ASP A 169 -8.59 -18.04 -5.11
CA ASP A 169 -8.03 -19.11 -5.91
C ASP A 169 -8.06 -18.73 -7.40
N GLY A 170 -6.91 -18.68 -8.04
CA GLY A 170 -6.74 -18.22 -9.43
C GLY A 170 -6.72 -16.70 -9.62
N GLY A 171 -6.81 -15.89 -8.55
CA GLY A 171 -6.84 -14.41 -8.62
C GLY A 171 -5.53 -13.70 -8.23
N VAL A 172 -4.41 -14.41 -8.18
CA VAL A 172 -3.07 -13.89 -7.87
C VAL A 172 -2.06 -14.49 -8.85
N SER A 173 -0.92 -13.80 -9.10
CA SER A 173 0.13 -14.39 -9.95
C SER A 173 0.75 -15.64 -9.30
N ASP A 174 1.31 -16.53 -10.12
CA ASP A 174 1.97 -17.74 -9.61
C ASP A 174 3.08 -17.42 -8.61
N MET A 175 3.83 -16.35 -8.85
CA MET A 175 4.88 -15.89 -7.96
C MET A 175 4.32 -15.38 -6.63
N GLN A 176 3.23 -14.60 -6.66
CA GLN A 176 2.55 -14.14 -5.44
C GLN A 176 1.96 -15.31 -4.64
N LYS A 177 1.33 -16.28 -5.33
CA LYS A 177 0.83 -17.51 -4.69
C LYS A 177 1.98 -18.26 -4.01
N LEU A 178 3.07 -18.51 -4.75
CA LEU A 178 4.22 -19.23 -4.23
C LEU A 178 4.83 -18.53 -3.00
N GLN A 179 4.96 -17.21 -3.04
CA GLN A 179 5.43 -16.43 -1.89
C GLN A 179 4.58 -16.62 -0.64
N MET A 180 3.25 -16.76 -0.78
CA MET A 180 2.33 -16.94 0.37
C MET A 180 2.31 -18.37 0.86
N VAL A 181 2.15 -19.36 -0.03
CA VAL A 181 1.99 -20.76 0.35
C VAL A 181 3.28 -21.41 0.90
N THR A 182 4.44 -20.79 0.65
CA THR A 182 5.74 -21.20 1.19
C THR A 182 6.17 -20.39 2.43
N GLN A 183 5.30 -19.51 2.96
CA GLN A 183 5.63 -18.64 4.09
C GLN A 183 6.02 -19.44 5.32
N GLU A 184 7.15 -19.11 5.93
CA GLU A 184 7.64 -19.66 7.18
C GLU A 184 7.04 -18.91 8.38
N GLY A 185 7.09 -19.52 9.57
CA GLY A 185 6.59 -18.98 10.84
C GLY A 185 5.60 -19.91 11.53
N GLN A 186 5.48 -19.76 12.86
CA GLN A 186 4.60 -20.59 13.70
C GLN A 186 3.23 -19.94 13.93
N ASN A 187 3.13 -18.63 13.73
CA ASN A 187 1.95 -17.83 13.98
C ASN A 187 1.21 -17.41 12.71
N VAL A 188 1.57 -17.98 11.56
CA VAL A 188 1.05 -17.62 10.23
C VAL A 188 0.15 -18.71 9.66
N GLY A 189 -0.93 -18.31 8.98
CA GLY A 189 -1.82 -19.16 8.22
C GLY A 189 -2.20 -18.55 6.88
N VAL A 190 -2.42 -19.40 5.88
CA VAL A 190 -2.81 -19.00 4.52
C VAL A 190 -3.90 -19.93 4.02
N CYS A 191 -4.97 -19.37 3.48
CA CYS A 191 -6.09 -20.12 2.94
C CYS A 191 -6.58 -19.52 1.62
N ALA A 192 -6.68 -20.33 0.58
CA ALA A 192 -7.31 -19.95 -0.67
C ALA A 192 -8.84 -19.94 -0.50
N VAL A 193 -9.52 -19.02 -1.19
CA VAL A 193 -10.98 -18.91 -1.20
C VAL A 193 -11.49 -19.07 -2.62
N ARG A 194 -12.48 -19.97 -2.83
CA ARG A 194 -13.15 -20.07 -4.13
C ARG A 194 -13.93 -18.79 -4.42
N GLY A 195 -13.61 -18.15 -5.53
CA GLY A 195 -14.18 -16.88 -5.96
C GLY A 195 -13.12 -15.85 -6.29
N ASN A 196 -13.52 -14.59 -6.30
CA ASN A 196 -12.64 -13.44 -6.59
C ASN A 196 -12.18 -12.72 -5.31
N PHE A 197 -11.43 -11.63 -5.49
CA PHE A 197 -10.95 -10.82 -4.36
C PHE A 197 -12.08 -10.21 -3.51
N ASP A 198 -13.17 -9.77 -4.15
CA ASP A 198 -14.32 -9.21 -3.45
C ASP A 198 -15.03 -10.26 -2.56
N ASP A 199 -15.00 -11.54 -2.97
CA ASP A 199 -15.53 -12.65 -2.17
C ASP A 199 -14.70 -12.85 -0.90
N ALA A 200 -13.38 -12.90 -1.03
CA ALA A 200 -12.47 -13.00 0.11
C ALA A 200 -12.61 -11.79 1.06
N GLN A 201 -12.67 -10.57 0.50
CA GLN A 201 -12.83 -9.34 1.27
C GLN A 201 -14.19 -9.28 1.99
N THR A 202 -15.26 -9.69 1.33
CA THR A 202 -16.61 -9.75 1.91
C THR A 202 -16.66 -10.78 3.04
N GLY A 203 -16.01 -11.94 2.87
CA GLY A 203 -15.88 -12.96 3.91
C GLY A 203 -15.18 -12.42 5.16
N VAL A 204 -14.03 -11.76 4.99
CA VAL A 204 -13.30 -11.12 6.09
C VAL A 204 -14.13 -10.04 6.78
N LYS A 205 -14.85 -9.19 6.03
CA LYS A 205 -15.74 -8.18 6.62
C LYS A 205 -16.86 -8.78 7.46
N ARG A 206 -17.47 -9.89 7.00
CA ARG A 206 -18.48 -10.63 7.77
C ARG A 206 -17.93 -11.18 9.08
N ILE A 207 -16.69 -11.70 9.07
CA ILE A 207 -16.01 -12.19 10.27
C ILE A 207 -15.78 -11.05 11.27
N PHE A 208 -15.36 -9.86 10.80
CA PHE A 208 -15.21 -8.68 11.66
C PHE A 208 -16.53 -8.21 12.29
N SER A 209 -17.66 -8.40 11.61
CA SER A 209 -19.00 -8.00 12.05
C SER A 209 -19.69 -9.06 12.90
N ASP A 210 -19.12 -10.26 13.04
CA ASP A 210 -19.70 -11.38 13.82
C ASP A 210 -19.44 -11.19 15.31
N GLU A 211 -20.44 -10.63 16.02
CA GLU A 211 -20.34 -10.38 17.47
C GLU A 211 -20.19 -11.67 18.26
N THR A 212 -20.88 -12.75 17.88
CA THR A 212 -20.79 -14.07 18.54
C THR A 212 -19.36 -14.61 18.46
N LEU A 213 -18.74 -14.54 17.28
CA LEU A 213 -17.35 -14.95 17.12
C LEU A 213 -16.41 -14.05 17.93
N ARG A 214 -16.67 -12.76 17.96
CA ARG A 214 -15.85 -11.80 18.72
C ARG A 214 -15.85 -12.14 20.22
N GLU A 215 -17.02 -12.45 20.79
CA GLU A 215 -17.16 -12.86 22.19
C GLU A 215 -16.47 -14.19 22.48
N GLU A 216 -16.66 -15.19 21.60
CA GLU A 216 -15.99 -16.48 21.67
C GLU A 216 -14.47 -16.33 21.69
N LEU A 217 -13.90 -15.55 20.76
CA LEU A 217 -12.48 -15.30 20.67
C LEU A 217 -11.96 -14.50 21.88
N ALA A 218 -12.71 -13.53 22.35
CA ALA A 218 -12.35 -12.74 23.54
C ALA A 218 -12.26 -13.63 24.79
N GLY A 219 -13.18 -14.58 24.96
CA GLY A 219 -13.15 -15.58 26.03
C GLY A 219 -11.95 -16.53 25.98
N ARG A 220 -11.33 -16.66 24.80
CA ARG A 220 -10.12 -17.48 24.57
C ARG A 220 -8.83 -16.63 24.53
N GLY A 221 -8.89 -15.35 24.88
CA GLY A 221 -7.75 -14.47 24.93
C GLY A 221 -7.30 -13.92 23.55
N TYR A 222 -8.21 -13.89 22.57
CA TYR A 222 -7.94 -13.34 21.24
C TYR A 222 -8.83 -12.15 20.93
N PHE A 223 -8.38 -11.27 20.04
CA PHE A 223 -9.22 -10.31 19.34
C PHE A 223 -8.78 -10.14 17.89
N LEU A 224 -9.67 -9.64 17.03
CA LEU A 224 -9.43 -9.49 15.61
C LEU A 224 -8.94 -8.07 15.29
N SER A 225 -7.94 -7.94 14.42
CA SER A 225 -7.50 -6.68 13.82
C SER A 225 -7.13 -6.89 12.35
N SER A 226 -6.88 -5.80 11.63
CA SER A 226 -6.55 -5.82 10.21
C SER A 226 -5.21 -5.16 9.93
N ALA A 227 -4.41 -5.76 9.04
CA ALA A 227 -3.22 -5.16 8.45
C ALA A 227 -3.47 -4.58 7.06
N ASN A 228 -4.71 -4.42 6.62
CA ASN A 228 -5.04 -3.73 5.37
C ASN A 228 -4.76 -2.22 5.50
N SER A 229 -4.77 -1.49 4.38
CA SER A 229 -4.45 -0.05 4.35
C SER A 229 -5.43 0.86 5.12
N ILE A 230 -6.50 0.30 5.66
CA ILE A 230 -7.44 0.98 6.55
C ILE A 230 -6.84 1.31 7.92
N ASN A 231 -5.85 0.55 8.40
CA ASN A 231 -5.15 0.83 9.66
C ASN A 231 -4.22 2.03 9.50
N TRP A 232 -4.30 3.01 10.43
CA TRP A 232 -3.43 4.18 10.42
C TRP A 232 -1.95 3.82 10.55
N GLY A 233 -1.63 2.84 11.38
CA GLY A 233 -0.25 2.34 11.54
C GLY A 233 0.37 1.77 10.25
N ARG A 234 -0.47 1.52 9.23
CA ARG A 234 -0.02 1.16 7.88
C ARG A 234 0.07 2.36 6.94
N LEU A 235 -0.73 3.40 7.13
CA LEU A 235 -0.67 4.60 6.29
C LEU A 235 0.53 5.48 6.69
N LEU A 236 0.73 5.69 7.97
CA LEU A 236 1.76 6.58 8.50
C LEU A 236 3.19 6.31 7.97
N PRO A 237 3.70 5.06 7.94
CA PRO A 237 5.05 4.80 7.42
C PRO A 237 5.21 5.14 5.93
N GLN A 238 4.11 5.24 5.19
CA GLN A 238 4.16 5.58 3.77
C GLN A 238 4.40 7.09 3.54
N ILE A 239 4.11 7.95 4.50
CA ILE A 239 4.45 9.39 4.42
C ILE A 239 5.96 9.57 4.33
N VAL A 240 6.72 8.68 4.97
CA VAL A 240 8.18 8.77 5.08
C VAL A 240 8.87 8.74 3.73
N TYR A 241 8.48 7.86 2.82
CA TYR A 241 9.20 7.75 1.55
C TYR A 241 8.95 8.95 0.62
N TYR A 242 7.80 9.64 0.70
CA TYR A 242 7.60 10.89 -0.04
C TYR A 242 8.53 12.01 0.46
N VAL A 243 8.65 12.16 1.78
CA VAL A 243 9.61 13.11 2.36
C VAL A 243 11.05 12.71 2.02
N SER A 244 11.36 11.40 2.09
CA SER A 244 12.69 10.89 1.72
C SER A 244 13.02 11.13 0.26
N ALA A 245 12.07 10.95 -0.67
CA ALA A 245 12.31 11.24 -2.09
C ALA A 245 12.71 12.69 -2.30
N TYR A 246 11.99 13.63 -1.66
CA TYR A 246 12.36 15.05 -1.74
C TYR A 246 13.74 15.33 -1.15
N CYS A 247 14.07 14.73 0.00
CA CYS A 247 15.39 14.84 0.62
C CYS A 247 16.50 14.28 -0.28
N ASP A 248 16.26 13.15 -0.94
CA ASP A 248 17.25 12.50 -1.80
C ASP A 248 17.46 13.29 -3.09
N LEU A 249 16.42 13.91 -3.65
CA LEU A 249 16.52 14.83 -4.78
C LEU A 249 17.30 16.11 -4.43
N LEU A 250 17.12 16.66 -3.22
CA LEU A 250 17.94 17.77 -2.70
C LEU A 250 19.42 17.36 -2.60
N ASN A 251 19.70 16.21 -2.02
CA ASN A 251 21.08 15.71 -1.87
C ASN A 251 21.75 15.44 -3.22
N ALA A 252 20.99 15.01 -4.21
CA ALA A 252 21.48 14.80 -5.59
C ALA A 252 21.64 16.09 -6.39
N GLY A 253 21.22 17.25 -5.86
CA GLY A 253 21.19 18.51 -6.57
C GLY A 253 20.23 18.52 -7.78
N ALA A 254 19.23 17.64 -7.77
CA ALA A 254 18.20 17.55 -8.80
C ALA A 254 17.14 18.64 -8.64
N VAL A 255 16.97 19.16 -7.44
CA VAL A 255 16.09 20.28 -7.10
C VAL A 255 16.77 21.21 -6.09
N GLU A 256 16.37 22.47 -6.09
CA GLU A 256 16.70 23.42 -5.02
C GLU A 256 15.63 23.40 -3.93
N ALA A 257 15.97 23.90 -2.75
CA ALA A 257 15.04 23.93 -1.62
C ALA A 257 13.85 24.87 -1.93
N GLY A 258 12.66 24.29 -1.94
CA GLY A 258 11.41 24.97 -2.29
C GLY A 258 10.92 24.69 -3.71
N ASP A 259 11.73 24.08 -4.56
CA ASP A 259 11.27 23.60 -5.87
C ASP A 259 10.18 22.55 -5.71
N ARG A 260 9.17 22.62 -6.57
CA ARG A 260 8.06 21.65 -6.53
C ARG A 260 8.43 20.38 -7.27
N VAL A 261 8.11 19.25 -6.64
CA VAL A 261 8.24 17.90 -7.21
C VAL A 261 6.86 17.28 -7.31
N SER A 262 6.46 16.84 -8.50
CA SER A 262 5.22 16.10 -8.70
C SER A 262 5.43 14.60 -8.46
N PHE A 263 4.37 13.87 -8.11
CA PHE A 263 4.43 12.43 -7.95
C PHE A 263 3.37 11.76 -8.80
N CYS A 264 3.76 10.73 -9.57
CA CYS A 264 2.84 9.88 -10.32
C CYS A 264 2.77 8.50 -9.65
N VAL A 265 1.57 8.10 -9.26
CA VAL A 265 1.38 6.98 -8.33
C VAL A 265 0.42 5.96 -8.92
N PRO A 266 0.87 4.70 -9.17
CA PRO A 266 -0.05 3.62 -9.51
C PRO A 266 -0.97 3.34 -8.33
N THR A 267 -2.27 3.55 -8.53
CA THR A 267 -3.21 3.72 -7.41
C THR A 267 -4.36 2.72 -7.47
N GLY A 268 -4.50 1.94 -6.40
CA GLY A 268 -5.67 1.11 -6.10
C GLY A 268 -6.40 1.65 -4.86
N ASN A 269 -6.07 1.14 -3.67
CA ASN A 269 -6.74 1.51 -2.40
C ASN A 269 -6.45 2.93 -1.88
N PHE A 270 -5.86 3.79 -2.68
CA PHE A 270 -5.56 5.21 -2.42
C PHE A 270 -4.58 5.47 -1.25
N GLY A 271 -4.11 4.46 -0.55
CA GLY A 271 -3.23 4.64 0.63
C GLY A 271 -1.89 5.27 0.28
N ASN A 272 -1.25 4.81 -0.80
CA ASN A 272 0.03 5.32 -1.28
C ASN A 272 -0.09 6.82 -1.64
N ILE A 273 -0.92 7.18 -2.60
CA ILE A 273 -1.03 8.58 -3.05
C ILE A 273 -1.55 9.53 -1.95
N LEU A 274 -2.41 9.03 -1.03
CA LEU A 274 -2.86 9.78 0.14
C LEU A 274 -1.69 10.12 1.07
N SER A 275 -0.71 9.23 1.20
CA SER A 275 0.49 9.50 1.99
C SER A 275 1.32 10.64 1.40
N GLY A 276 1.37 10.75 0.07
CA GLY A 276 1.92 11.92 -0.63
C GLY A 276 1.12 13.20 -0.35
N PHE A 277 -0.20 13.09 -0.27
CA PHE A 277 -1.03 14.24 0.13
C PHE A 277 -0.75 14.68 1.57
N TYR A 278 -0.57 13.76 2.51
CA TYR A 278 -0.13 14.10 3.87
C TYR A 278 1.23 14.79 3.87
N ALA A 279 2.22 14.26 3.15
CA ALA A 279 3.54 14.88 3.03
C ALA A 279 3.46 16.31 2.47
N LYS A 280 2.61 16.53 1.44
CA LYS A 280 2.33 17.87 0.90
C LYS A 280 1.71 18.79 1.96
N LYS A 281 0.73 18.31 2.70
CA LYS A 281 0.09 19.08 3.78
C LYS A 281 1.02 19.32 4.97
N MET A 282 2.03 18.51 5.16
CA MET A 282 3.11 18.76 6.14
C MET A 282 4.07 19.88 5.71
N GLY A 283 4.01 20.36 4.48
CA GLY A 283 4.86 21.44 3.97
C GLY A 283 5.98 21.00 3.02
N VAL A 284 6.04 19.69 2.67
CA VAL A 284 6.96 19.25 1.62
C VAL A 284 6.53 19.87 0.29
N PRO A 285 7.44 20.47 -0.51
CA PRO A 285 7.10 21.12 -1.77
C PRO A 285 6.66 20.13 -2.86
N ILE A 286 5.49 19.50 -2.64
CA ILE A 286 4.89 18.60 -3.63
C ILE A 286 4.01 19.41 -4.58
N GLY A 287 4.23 19.23 -5.87
CA GLY A 287 3.44 19.80 -6.95
C GLY A 287 2.10 19.06 -7.12
N ARG A 288 1.97 18.39 -8.26
CA ARG A 288 0.80 17.54 -8.55
C ARG A 288 0.97 16.13 -7.99
N LEU A 289 -0.13 15.57 -7.51
CA LEU A 289 -0.28 14.15 -7.25
C LEU A 289 -1.09 13.54 -8.41
N ILE A 290 -0.44 12.73 -9.24
CA ILE A 290 -1.03 12.16 -10.45
C ILE A 290 -1.48 10.74 -10.12
N CYS A 291 -2.79 10.55 -10.03
CA CYS A 291 -3.42 9.26 -9.76
C CYS A 291 -3.49 8.44 -11.05
N ALA A 292 -2.68 7.40 -11.14
CA ALA A 292 -2.66 6.49 -12.28
C ALA A 292 -3.50 5.25 -11.98
N SER A 293 -4.48 4.96 -12.83
CA SER A 293 -5.35 3.78 -12.75
C SER A 293 -5.05 2.81 -13.89
N ASN A 294 -5.36 1.53 -13.72
CA ASN A 294 -5.50 0.59 -14.83
C ASN A 294 -6.94 0.66 -15.40
N GLU A 295 -7.40 -0.36 -16.12
CA GLU A 295 -8.75 -0.38 -16.69
C GLU A 295 -9.86 -0.33 -15.64
N ASN A 296 -9.57 -0.67 -14.38
CA ASN A 296 -10.46 -0.43 -13.23
C ASN A 296 -10.37 1.04 -12.78
N ASN A 297 -10.75 1.96 -13.63
CA ASN A 297 -10.49 3.39 -13.58
C ASN A 297 -11.48 4.23 -12.75
N VAL A 298 -12.11 3.63 -11.73
CA VAL A 298 -13.08 4.30 -10.86
C VAL A 298 -12.56 5.61 -10.25
N LEU A 299 -11.28 5.64 -9.88
CA LEU A 299 -10.64 6.84 -9.32
C LEU A 299 -10.44 7.93 -10.36
N THR A 300 -10.09 7.57 -11.58
CA THR A 300 -9.97 8.52 -12.70
C THR A 300 -11.29 9.23 -12.97
N ASP A 301 -12.39 8.46 -13.04
CA ASP A 301 -13.73 9.03 -13.24
C ASP A 301 -14.14 9.89 -12.04
N PHE A 302 -13.89 9.44 -10.82
CA PHE A 302 -14.17 10.21 -9.61
C PHE A 302 -13.45 11.57 -9.60
N ILE A 303 -12.15 11.60 -9.84
CA ILE A 303 -11.35 12.85 -9.84
C ILE A 303 -11.84 13.80 -10.94
N LYS A 304 -12.26 13.28 -12.10
CA LYS A 304 -12.79 14.10 -13.21
C LYS A 304 -14.20 14.65 -12.94
N THR A 305 -15.08 13.84 -12.34
CA THR A 305 -16.51 14.14 -12.31
C THR A 305 -17.09 14.38 -10.91
N GLY A 306 -16.37 14.05 -9.85
CA GLY A 306 -16.87 14.05 -8.46
C GLY A 306 -17.83 12.88 -8.17
N THR A 307 -18.07 12.00 -9.13
CA THR A 307 -18.96 10.85 -8.97
C THR A 307 -18.13 9.58 -8.83
N TYR A 308 -18.28 8.92 -7.69
CA TYR A 308 -17.73 7.58 -7.45
C TYR A 308 -18.82 6.54 -7.73
N ASP A 309 -18.59 5.64 -8.70
CA ASP A 309 -19.54 4.63 -9.12
C ASP A 309 -18.85 3.26 -9.25
N ARG A 310 -19.15 2.33 -8.32
CA ARG A 310 -18.65 0.96 -8.35
C ARG A 310 -19.50 0.00 -9.21
N ASN A 311 -20.64 0.45 -9.71
CA ASN A 311 -21.53 -0.36 -10.53
C ASN A 311 -21.02 -0.41 -11.98
N ARG A 312 -19.89 -1.06 -12.17
CA ARG A 312 -19.18 -1.17 -13.44
C ARG A 312 -18.55 -2.56 -13.58
N PRO A 313 -18.17 -2.98 -14.79
CA PRO A 313 -17.40 -4.20 -14.96
C PRO A 313 -16.11 -4.19 -14.15
N PHE A 314 -15.73 -5.35 -13.64
CA PHE A 314 -14.42 -5.60 -13.03
C PHE A 314 -13.52 -6.24 -14.08
N TYR A 315 -12.32 -5.68 -14.25
CA TYR A 315 -11.31 -6.19 -15.17
C TYR A 315 -10.18 -6.83 -14.37
N GLN A 316 -9.81 -8.04 -14.76
CA GLN A 316 -8.59 -8.68 -14.28
C GLN A 316 -7.44 -8.28 -15.22
N THR A 317 -6.46 -7.55 -14.69
CA THR A 317 -5.40 -6.92 -15.49
C THR A 317 -4.01 -7.47 -15.17
N ALA A 318 -3.02 -7.07 -15.95
CA ALA A 318 -1.61 -7.37 -15.69
C ALA A 318 -1.05 -6.65 -14.44
N SER A 319 -1.80 -5.67 -13.87
CA SER A 319 -1.43 -4.94 -12.65
C SER A 319 -2.40 -5.23 -11.49
N PRO A 320 -2.44 -6.46 -10.96
CA PRO A 320 -3.52 -6.95 -10.09
C PRO A 320 -3.64 -6.22 -8.76
N SER A 321 -2.59 -5.57 -8.27
CA SER A 321 -2.68 -4.78 -7.03
C SER A 321 -3.53 -3.51 -7.16
N MET A 322 -3.89 -3.13 -8.40
CA MET A 322 -4.77 -2.01 -8.73
C MET A 322 -6.17 -2.46 -9.15
N ASP A 323 -6.44 -3.77 -9.24
CA ASP A 323 -7.74 -4.34 -9.60
C ASP A 323 -8.72 -4.19 -8.43
N ILE A 324 -9.33 -3.02 -8.35
CA ILE A 324 -10.30 -2.69 -7.30
C ILE A 324 -11.45 -1.85 -7.85
N LEU A 325 -12.63 -2.03 -7.27
CA LEU A 325 -13.78 -1.15 -7.49
C LEU A 325 -14.12 -0.29 -6.26
N ILE A 326 -13.55 -0.61 -5.09
CA ILE A 326 -13.71 0.16 -3.85
C ILE A 326 -12.34 0.59 -3.33
N SER A 327 -12.05 1.88 -3.44
CA SER A 327 -10.81 2.49 -2.99
C SER A 327 -10.98 3.01 -1.56
N SER A 328 -10.55 2.22 -0.58
CA SER A 328 -10.91 2.44 0.83
C SER A 328 -10.36 3.74 1.43
N ASN A 329 -9.13 4.15 1.09
CA ASN A 329 -8.53 5.35 1.69
C ASN A 329 -8.98 6.67 1.07
N LEU A 330 -9.74 6.63 -0.03
CA LEU A 330 -10.38 7.83 -0.57
C LEU A 330 -11.27 8.50 0.49
N GLU A 331 -11.88 7.71 1.37
CA GLU A 331 -12.67 8.20 2.50
C GLU A 331 -11.89 9.17 3.40
N ARG A 332 -10.61 8.90 3.66
CA ARG A 332 -9.75 9.84 4.44
C ARG A 332 -9.52 11.15 3.69
N LEU A 333 -9.29 11.11 2.38
CA LEU A 333 -9.17 12.32 1.57
C LEU A 333 -10.46 13.14 1.63
N LEU A 334 -11.62 12.50 1.48
CA LEU A 334 -12.91 13.18 1.56
C LEU A 334 -13.13 13.83 2.92
N SER A 335 -12.74 13.15 4.01
CA SER A 335 -12.79 13.72 5.36
C SER A 335 -11.93 14.97 5.51
N LEU A 336 -10.68 14.92 5.03
CA LEU A 336 -9.74 16.04 5.07
C LEU A 336 -10.21 17.24 4.22
N LEU A 337 -10.81 16.99 3.06
CA LEU A 337 -11.22 18.06 2.13
C LEU A 337 -12.63 18.60 2.42
N SER A 338 -13.53 17.76 2.95
CA SER A 338 -14.87 18.22 3.34
C SER A 338 -14.86 18.94 4.69
N GLY A 339 -14.01 18.49 5.61
CA GLY A 339 -14.03 18.95 7.00
C GLY A 339 -15.32 18.55 7.75
N SER A 340 -16.07 17.56 7.26
CA SER A 340 -17.37 17.15 7.78
C SER A 340 -17.51 15.63 7.81
N ASP A 341 -17.58 15.07 9.00
CA ASP A 341 -17.86 13.65 9.24
C ASP A 341 -19.29 13.26 8.75
N GLY A 342 -20.25 14.19 8.87
CA GLY A 342 -21.61 14.00 8.38
C GLY A 342 -21.68 13.85 6.85
N GLU A 343 -20.94 14.68 6.08
CA GLU A 343 -20.84 14.53 4.61
C GLU A 343 -20.22 13.17 4.26
N VAL A 344 -19.12 12.79 4.89
CA VAL A 344 -18.44 11.51 4.62
C VAL A 344 -19.32 10.32 4.95
N ARG A 345 -20.01 10.35 6.09
CA ARG A 345 -20.98 9.33 6.47
C ARG A 345 -22.06 9.17 5.40
N GLY A 346 -22.59 10.29 4.89
CA GLY A 346 -23.59 10.29 3.83
C GLY A 346 -23.07 9.70 2.51
N TYR A 347 -21.81 9.98 2.13
CA TYR A 347 -21.19 9.39 0.94
C TYR A 347 -21.01 7.87 1.11
N MET A 348 -20.51 7.42 2.24
CA MET A 348 -20.29 6.00 2.50
C MET A 348 -21.59 5.20 2.63
N GLN A 349 -22.64 5.81 3.19
CA GLN A 349 -23.96 5.21 3.23
C GLN A 349 -24.51 5.02 1.80
N LYS A 350 -24.48 6.04 0.94
CA LYS A 350 -24.89 5.95 -0.46
C LYS A 350 -24.08 4.89 -1.23
N LEU A 351 -22.74 4.84 -0.99
CA LEU A 351 -21.91 3.82 -1.61
C LEU A 351 -22.33 2.40 -1.20
N SER A 352 -22.71 2.21 0.06
CA SER A 352 -23.20 0.92 0.55
C SER A 352 -24.55 0.53 -0.05
N GLU A 353 -25.49 1.46 -0.08
CA GLU A 353 -26.89 1.23 -0.50
C GLU A 353 -27.04 1.13 -2.02
N THR A 354 -26.39 2.02 -2.76
CA THR A 354 -26.60 2.17 -4.21
C THR A 354 -25.36 1.88 -5.06
N GLY A 355 -24.21 1.69 -4.42
CA GLY A 355 -22.91 1.54 -5.12
C GLY A 355 -22.34 2.84 -5.69
N LYS A 356 -22.96 4.00 -5.38
CA LYS A 356 -22.60 5.27 -6.00
C LYS A 356 -22.83 6.45 -5.07
N TYR A 357 -21.95 7.48 -5.17
CA TYR A 357 -22.17 8.80 -4.58
C TYR A 357 -21.56 9.89 -5.46
N THR A 358 -22.01 11.12 -5.28
CA THR A 358 -21.42 12.33 -5.89
C THR A 358 -21.10 13.31 -4.78
N VAL A 359 -19.89 13.84 -4.80
CA VAL A 359 -19.43 14.86 -3.83
C VAL A 359 -19.95 16.24 -4.23
N SER A 360 -19.93 17.19 -3.30
CA SER A 360 -20.27 18.59 -3.61
C SER A 360 -19.23 19.22 -4.54
N ASP A 361 -19.63 20.26 -5.30
CA ASP A 361 -18.71 21.00 -6.19
C ASP A 361 -17.50 21.54 -5.42
N ARG A 362 -17.68 21.99 -4.17
CA ARG A 362 -16.59 22.43 -3.29
C ARG A 362 -15.57 21.34 -3.06
N VAL A 363 -16.01 20.13 -2.76
CA VAL A 363 -15.12 19.00 -2.54
C VAL A 363 -14.44 18.57 -3.84
N LEU A 364 -15.18 18.55 -4.96
CA LEU A 364 -14.62 18.25 -6.27
C LEU A 364 -13.49 19.23 -6.66
N GLN A 365 -13.74 20.53 -6.51
CA GLN A 365 -12.73 21.55 -6.77
C GLN A 365 -11.50 21.38 -5.89
N ALA A 366 -11.68 21.04 -4.61
CA ALA A 366 -10.57 20.77 -3.69
C ALA A 366 -9.76 19.53 -4.11
N VAL A 367 -10.42 18.45 -4.57
CA VAL A 367 -9.75 17.28 -5.14
C VAL A 367 -8.95 17.66 -6.39
N GLN A 368 -9.55 18.37 -7.33
CA GLN A 368 -8.94 18.76 -8.61
C GLN A 368 -7.81 19.78 -8.43
N ALA A 369 -7.79 20.55 -7.35
CA ALA A 369 -6.68 21.44 -7.02
C ALA A 369 -5.39 20.68 -6.66
N GLU A 370 -5.50 19.49 -6.09
CA GLU A 370 -4.39 18.68 -5.59
C GLU A 370 -4.01 17.53 -6.55
N PHE A 371 -5.00 16.91 -7.19
CA PHE A 371 -4.83 15.70 -7.97
C PHE A 371 -5.07 15.92 -9.47
N SER A 372 -4.27 15.22 -10.28
CA SER A 372 -4.55 14.89 -11.66
C SER A 372 -4.75 13.39 -11.78
N CYS A 373 -5.27 12.92 -12.91
CA CYS A 373 -5.56 11.48 -13.05
C CYS A 373 -5.54 11.04 -14.52
N GLY A 374 -5.31 9.77 -14.70
CA GLY A 374 -5.42 9.09 -15.98
C GLY A 374 -5.54 7.58 -15.78
N PHE A 375 -5.72 6.85 -16.88
CA PHE A 375 -5.71 5.39 -16.85
C PHE A 375 -4.96 4.83 -18.06
N CYS A 376 -4.58 3.57 -17.96
CA CYS A 376 -3.77 2.84 -18.92
C CYS A 376 -4.38 1.45 -19.12
N THR A 377 -4.45 0.99 -20.36
CA THR A 377 -4.79 -0.40 -20.70
C THR A 377 -3.56 -1.31 -20.58
N ASP A 378 -3.77 -2.61 -20.45
CA ASP A 378 -2.68 -3.59 -20.42
C ASP A 378 -1.79 -3.50 -21.66
N ALA A 379 -2.36 -3.28 -22.84
CA ALA A 379 -1.61 -3.12 -24.08
C ALA A 379 -0.70 -1.88 -24.06
N GLN A 380 -1.18 -0.75 -23.53
CA GLN A 380 -0.37 0.46 -23.37
C GLN A 380 0.75 0.26 -22.35
N GLY A 381 0.44 -0.40 -21.21
CA GLY A 381 1.43 -0.74 -20.20
C GLY A 381 2.54 -1.63 -20.74
N ALA A 382 2.20 -2.68 -21.48
CA ALA A 382 3.17 -3.55 -22.14
C ALA A 382 4.06 -2.80 -23.15
N GLN A 383 3.50 -1.90 -23.97
CA GLN A 383 4.28 -1.04 -24.86
C GLN A 383 5.26 -0.16 -24.07
N THR A 384 4.83 0.39 -22.94
CA THR A 384 5.67 1.24 -22.08
C THR A 384 6.82 0.45 -21.46
N ILE A 385 6.59 -0.78 -20.97
CA ILE A 385 7.66 -1.67 -20.46
C ILE A 385 8.70 -1.89 -21.57
N GLY A 386 8.27 -2.36 -22.75
CA GLY A 386 9.16 -2.66 -23.86
C GLY A 386 9.93 -1.44 -24.36
N LYS A 387 9.28 -0.28 -24.46
CA LYS A 387 9.91 0.99 -24.86
C LYS A 387 10.95 1.43 -23.85
N THR A 388 10.59 1.51 -22.55
CA THR A 388 11.48 1.97 -21.49
C THR A 388 12.72 1.08 -21.38
N PHE A 389 12.55 -0.23 -21.47
CA PHE A 389 13.69 -1.14 -21.43
C PHE A 389 14.63 -0.95 -22.63
N ARG A 390 14.10 -0.84 -23.86
CA ARG A 390 14.94 -0.66 -25.07
C ARG A 390 15.67 0.68 -25.09
N GLU A 391 15.00 1.76 -24.70
CA GLU A 391 15.52 3.11 -24.83
C GLU A 391 16.37 3.57 -23.63
N MET A 392 16.03 3.09 -22.42
CA MET A 392 16.60 3.59 -21.17
C MET A 392 17.30 2.48 -20.36
N GLN A 393 17.24 1.21 -20.80
CA GLN A 393 17.77 0.04 -20.08
C GLN A 393 17.23 -0.07 -18.65
N TYR A 394 16.00 0.44 -18.41
CA TYR A 394 15.30 0.34 -17.13
C TYR A 394 14.09 -0.58 -17.26
N LEU A 395 14.01 -1.58 -16.38
CA LEU A 395 12.96 -2.59 -16.41
C LEU A 395 11.82 -2.19 -15.47
N LEU A 396 10.67 -1.90 -16.04
CA LEU A 396 9.45 -1.56 -15.26
C LEU A 396 8.66 -2.84 -14.93
N ASP A 397 8.04 -2.84 -13.74
CA ASP A 397 6.92 -3.74 -13.46
C ASP A 397 5.63 -3.21 -14.09
N THR A 398 4.60 -4.05 -14.11
CA THR A 398 3.32 -3.73 -14.76
C THR A 398 2.59 -2.54 -14.13
N HIS A 399 2.71 -2.33 -12.82
CA HIS A 399 2.07 -1.20 -12.12
C HIS A 399 2.81 0.10 -12.39
N THR A 400 4.14 0.07 -12.33
CA THR A 400 4.97 1.24 -12.64
C THR A 400 4.78 1.66 -14.10
N ALA A 401 4.61 0.69 -15.00
CA ALA A 401 4.31 0.97 -16.41
C ALA A 401 2.98 1.74 -16.60
N VAL A 402 1.95 1.40 -15.82
CA VAL A 402 0.70 2.19 -15.80
C VAL A 402 0.98 3.64 -15.42
N ALA A 403 1.77 3.88 -14.36
CA ALA A 403 2.08 5.23 -13.92
C ALA A 403 2.91 6.01 -14.94
N CYS A 404 3.91 5.38 -15.57
CA CYS A 404 4.70 6.00 -16.65
C CYS A 404 3.83 6.37 -17.85
N THR A 405 2.94 5.48 -18.28
CA THR A 405 1.99 5.74 -19.39
C THR A 405 1.08 6.93 -19.07
N VAL A 406 0.54 6.97 -17.85
CA VAL A 406 -0.33 8.07 -17.41
C VAL A 406 0.44 9.39 -17.30
N LEU A 407 1.69 9.37 -16.83
CA LEU A 407 2.55 10.54 -16.76
C LEU A 407 2.82 11.11 -18.16
N ASP A 408 3.14 10.24 -19.14
CA ASP A 408 3.37 10.66 -20.53
C ASP A 408 2.11 11.33 -21.12
N ALA A 409 0.93 10.73 -20.88
CA ALA A 409 -0.35 11.29 -21.31
C ALA A 409 -0.66 12.63 -20.63
N TYR A 410 -0.43 12.73 -19.32
CA TYR A 410 -0.60 13.97 -18.55
C TYR A 410 0.29 15.10 -19.08
N ARG A 411 1.57 14.83 -19.37
CA ARG A 411 2.50 15.82 -19.93
C ARG A 411 2.10 16.25 -21.34
N ALA A 412 1.64 15.31 -22.15
CA ALA A 412 1.16 15.63 -23.51
C ALA A 412 -0.07 16.54 -23.49
N GLU A 413 -0.97 16.36 -22.49
CA GLU A 413 -2.18 17.16 -22.34
C GLU A 413 -1.90 18.55 -21.75
N THR A 414 -1.04 18.63 -20.72
CA THR A 414 -0.86 19.85 -19.90
C THR A 414 0.40 20.64 -20.25
N ASN A 415 1.34 20.04 -20.96
CA ASN A 415 2.71 20.56 -21.18
C ASN A 415 3.47 20.85 -19.87
N ASP A 416 3.10 20.21 -18.78
CA ASP A 416 3.77 20.35 -17.47
C ASP A 416 5.11 19.59 -17.49
N GLN A 417 6.22 20.32 -17.32
CA GLN A 417 7.58 19.78 -17.29
C GLN A 417 8.17 19.70 -15.87
N THR A 418 7.35 19.91 -14.85
CA THR A 418 7.78 19.78 -13.45
C THR A 418 8.44 18.42 -13.22
N LEU A 419 9.60 18.43 -12.54
CA LEU A 419 10.26 17.20 -12.13
C LEU A 419 9.26 16.28 -11.42
N THR A 420 9.12 15.06 -11.91
CA THR A 420 8.14 14.11 -11.42
C THR A 420 8.81 12.82 -10.98
N VAL A 421 8.50 12.37 -9.77
CA VAL A 421 8.84 11.04 -9.27
C VAL A 421 7.70 10.09 -9.57
N VAL A 422 8.01 8.96 -10.18
CA VAL A 422 7.08 7.85 -10.38
C VAL A 422 7.33 6.84 -9.26
N GLU A 423 6.27 6.46 -8.54
CA GLU A 423 6.34 5.45 -7.50
C GLU A 423 6.39 4.04 -8.11
N SER A 424 7.55 3.39 -8.06
CA SER A 424 7.73 2.01 -8.49
C SER A 424 7.37 1.06 -7.36
N THR A 425 6.19 0.44 -7.48
CA THR A 425 5.52 -0.24 -6.37
C THR A 425 5.84 -1.72 -6.24
N ALA A 426 6.46 -2.34 -7.23
CA ALA A 426 6.84 -3.75 -7.20
C ALA A 426 8.06 -4.03 -8.08
N SER A 427 8.79 -5.09 -7.75
CA SER A 427 9.85 -5.60 -8.63
C SER A 427 9.22 -6.23 -9.89
N PRO A 428 9.79 -5.98 -11.09
CA PRO A 428 9.34 -6.61 -12.33
C PRO A 428 9.37 -8.15 -12.26
N PHE A 429 10.23 -8.72 -11.45
CA PHE A 429 10.34 -10.17 -11.24
C PHE A 429 9.14 -10.80 -10.52
N LYS A 430 8.20 -10.02 -10.01
CA LYS A 430 6.92 -10.53 -9.49
C LYS A 430 5.90 -10.81 -10.60
N PHE A 431 6.13 -10.26 -11.79
CA PHE A 431 5.23 -10.29 -12.93
C PHE A 431 5.99 -10.74 -14.20
N CYS A 432 6.90 -11.71 -14.03
CA CYS A 432 7.84 -12.14 -15.09
C CYS A 432 7.15 -12.44 -16.42
N ALA A 433 6.03 -13.18 -16.42
CA ALA A 433 5.32 -13.54 -17.64
C ALA A 433 4.87 -12.28 -18.42
N SER A 434 4.16 -11.37 -17.75
CA SER A 434 3.69 -10.12 -18.39
C SER A 434 4.85 -9.22 -18.84
N VAL A 435 5.97 -9.21 -18.09
CA VAL A 435 7.16 -8.45 -18.48
C VAL A 435 7.85 -9.08 -19.68
N LEU A 436 8.00 -10.41 -19.72
CA LEU A 436 8.55 -11.13 -20.87
C LEU A 436 7.68 -10.92 -22.11
N ASP A 437 6.34 -11.03 -22.02
CA ASP A 437 5.42 -10.72 -23.11
C ASP A 437 5.64 -9.32 -23.67
N ALA A 438 5.81 -8.33 -22.78
CA ALA A 438 6.08 -6.94 -23.16
C ALA A 438 7.44 -6.76 -23.88
N LEU A 439 8.40 -7.65 -23.62
CA LEU A 439 9.70 -7.72 -24.30
C LEU A 439 9.65 -8.53 -25.60
N GLY A 440 8.52 -9.18 -25.91
CA GLY A 440 8.32 -10.00 -27.12
C GLY A 440 8.66 -11.48 -26.93
N VAL A 441 8.82 -11.94 -25.69
CA VAL A 441 9.10 -13.34 -25.34
C VAL A 441 7.80 -13.98 -24.83
N THR A 442 7.15 -14.79 -25.69
CA THR A 442 5.81 -15.36 -25.42
C THR A 442 5.83 -16.78 -24.86
N GLU A 443 6.98 -17.46 -24.90
CA GLU A 443 7.15 -18.77 -24.28
C GLU A 443 7.82 -18.61 -22.91
N HIS A 444 7.15 -19.04 -21.85
CA HIS A 444 7.61 -18.86 -20.49
C HIS A 444 8.10 -20.16 -19.86
N ALA A 445 9.25 -20.09 -19.21
CA ALA A 445 9.74 -21.20 -18.41
C ALA A 445 8.80 -21.48 -17.22
N PRO A 446 8.55 -22.76 -16.89
CA PRO A 446 7.61 -23.12 -15.82
C PRO A 446 8.12 -22.76 -14.43
N GLY A 447 7.20 -22.45 -13.51
CA GLY A 447 7.47 -22.20 -12.11
C GLY A 447 8.49 -21.10 -11.89
N THR A 448 9.47 -21.32 -11.01
CA THR A 448 10.54 -20.34 -10.72
C THR A 448 11.58 -20.21 -11.85
N GLY A 449 11.54 -21.07 -12.86
CA GLY A 449 12.41 -20.97 -14.03
C GLY A 449 12.24 -19.65 -14.81
N VAL A 450 11.06 -19.06 -14.75
CA VAL A 450 10.77 -17.76 -15.36
C VAL A 450 11.63 -16.61 -14.80
N LEU A 451 12.14 -16.72 -13.56
CA LEU A 451 13.06 -15.73 -12.97
C LEU A 451 14.43 -15.76 -13.70
N ALA A 452 14.96 -16.96 -13.94
CA ALA A 452 16.21 -17.12 -14.67
C ALA A 452 16.05 -16.70 -16.15
N GLN A 453 14.89 -16.97 -16.75
CA GLN A 453 14.57 -16.53 -18.09
C GLN A 453 14.57 -15.01 -18.21
N LEU A 454 13.85 -14.30 -17.31
CA LEU A 454 13.82 -12.84 -17.32
C LEU A 454 15.21 -12.24 -17.05
N THR A 455 16.01 -12.87 -16.17
CA THR A 455 17.42 -12.47 -15.95
C THR A 455 18.25 -12.61 -17.22
N ALA A 456 18.08 -13.71 -17.97
CA ALA A 456 18.82 -13.92 -19.22
C ALA A 456 18.44 -12.90 -20.31
N GLU A 457 17.15 -12.57 -20.42
CA GLU A 457 16.64 -11.63 -21.44
C GLU A 457 17.01 -10.17 -21.13
N THR A 458 17.14 -9.81 -19.85
CA THR A 458 17.31 -8.40 -19.45
C THR A 458 18.70 -8.06 -18.90
N GLY A 459 19.46 -9.06 -18.45
CA GLY A 459 20.70 -8.85 -17.71
C GLY A 459 20.49 -8.40 -16.25
N HIS A 460 19.25 -8.14 -15.81
CA HIS A 460 18.96 -7.78 -14.42
C HIS A 460 18.88 -9.04 -13.54
N PRO A 461 19.51 -9.05 -12.36
CA PRO A 461 19.44 -10.20 -11.47
C PRO A 461 18.08 -10.28 -10.78
N ALA A 462 17.53 -11.47 -10.63
CA ALA A 462 16.34 -11.68 -9.81
C ALA A 462 16.62 -11.33 -8.34
N PRO A 463 15.72 -10.58 -7.66
CA PRO A 463 15.88 -10.28 -6.24
C PRO A 463 16.00 -11.55 -5.39
N LYS A 464 16.92 -11.55 -4.42
CA LYS A 464 17.16 -12.71 -3.54
C LYS A 464 15.90 -13.30 -2.90
N PRO A 465 14.93 -12.49 -2.40
CA PRO A 465 13.71 -13.03 -1.82
C PRO A 465 12.87 -13.84 -2.81
N LEU A 466 12.87 -13.49 -4.11
CA LEU A 466 12.17 -14.23 -5.16
C LEU A 466 12.98 -15.45 -5.62
N ALA A 467 14.27 -15.28 -5.85
CA ALA A 467 15.16 -16.38 -6.25
C ALA A 467 15.17 -17.51 -5.19
N SER A 468 15.09 -17.16 -3.91
CA SER A 468 15.07 -18.14 -2.81
C SER A 468 13.79 -18.97 -2.72
N LEU A 469 12.76 -18.69 -3.51
CA LEU A 469 11.53 -19.47 -3.54
C LEU A 469 11.72 -20.83 -4.24
N ALA A 470 12.73 -20.93 -5.11
CA ALA A 470 13.07 -22.19 -5.75
C ALA A 470 13.39 -23.26 -4.72
N GLY A 471 12.62 -24.36 -4.74
CA GLY A 471 12.81 -25.48 -3.81
C GLY A 471 12.22 -25.30 -2.42
N LYS A 472 11.57 -24.17 -2.10
CA LYS A 472 10.83 -24.04 -0.83
C LYS A 472 9.61 -24.98 -0.82
N ALA A 473 9.41 -25.65 0.32
CA ALA A 473 8.25 -26.51 0.52
C ALA A 473 6.96 -25.69 0.61
N VAL A 474 5.93 -26.12 -0.09
CA VAL A 474 4.57 -25.61 0.08
C VAL A 474 4.07 -26.05 1.46
N ARG A 475 3.62 -25.10 2.26
CA ARG A 475 3.14 -25.34 3.64
C ARG A 475 1.63 -25.20 3.76
N PHE A 476 1.00 -24.43 2.88
CA PHE A 476 -0.41 -24.10 2.95
C PHE A 476 -1.11 -24.47 1.64
N GLU A 477 -2.02 -25.43 1.71
CA GLU A 477 -2.82 -25.92 0.59
C GLU A 477 -4.32 -25.84 0.86
N GLN A 478 -4.71 -25.19 1.98
CA GLN A 478 -6.11 -25.10 2.38
C GLN A 478 -6.89 -24.24 1.39
N LEU A 479 -8.02 -24.79 0.93
CA LEU A 479 -9.00 -24.14 0.07
C LEU A 479 -10.36 -24.18 0.78
N THR A 480 -11.06 -23.05 0.81
CA THR A 480 -12.37 -22.92 1.45
C THR A 480 -13.38 -22.21 0.57
N ASP A 481 -14.66 -22.40 0.88
CA ASP A 481 -15.72 -21.57 0.33
C ASP A 481 -15.91 -20.32 1.20
N LYS A 482 -16.42 -19.25 0.59
CA LYS A 482 -16.70 -17.98 1.28
C LYS A 482 -17.57 -18.13 2.55
N ALA A 483 -18.50 -19.12 2.53
CA ALA A 483 -19.37 -19.39 3.67
C ALA A 483 -18.62 -19.99 4.87
N ASP A 484 -17.53 -20.70 4.62
CA ASP A 484 -16.80 -21.49 5.62
C ASP A 484 -15.57 -20.77 6.18
N MET A 485 -15.26 -19.56 5.73
CA MET A 485 -14.10 -18.79 6.19
C MET A 485 -14.08 -18.57 7.72
N ARG A 486 -15.27 -18.45 8.36
CA ARG A 486 -15.37 -18.37 9.84
C ARG A 486 -14.79 -19.61 10.51
N ALA A 487 -15.08 -20.81 9.99
CA ALA A 487 -14.57 -22.05 10.53
C ALA A 487 -13.04 -22.13 10.43
N VAL A 488 -12.47 -21.67 9.33
CA VAL A 488 -11.00 -21.59 9.15
C VAL A 488 -10.36 -20.70 10.22
N VAL A 489 -10.94 -19.54 10.54
CA VAL A 489 -10.44 -18.66 11.62
C VAL A 489 -10.51 -19.38 12.97
N THR A 490 -11.64 -20.02 13.28
CA THR A 490 -11.83 -20.71 14.56
C THR A 490 -10.85 -21.87 14.73
N GLU A 491 -10.58 -22.61 13.66
CA GLU A 491 -9.59 -23.70 13.64
C GLU A 491 -8.16 -23.19 13.83
N PHE A 492 -7.79 -22.12 13.10
CA PHE A 492 -6.46 -21.52 13.18
C PHE A 492 -6.14 -20.99 14.58
N LEU A 493 -7.14 -20.61 15.36
CA LEU A 493 -7.01 -20.07 16.71
C LEU A 493 -7.25 -21.12 17.83
N ARG A 494 -7.40 -22.40 17.49
CA ARG A 494 -7.42 -23.48 18.48
C ARG A 494 -6.04 -23.70 19.06
#